data_fed177495360c9955b240324ca35f9d1
#
_entry.id   fed177495360c9955b240324ca35f9d1
#
_cell.length_a   1.000
_cell.length_b   1.000
_cell.length_c   1.000
_cell.angle_alpha   90.00
_cell.angle_beta   90.00
_cell.angle_gamma   90.00
#
_symmetry.space_group_name_H-M   'P 1'
#
loop_
_entity.id
_entity.type
_entity.pdbx_description
1 polymer ?
#
loop_
_entity_poly.entity_id
_entity_poly.type
_entity_poly.pdbx_seq_one_letter_code
_entity_poly.pdbx_strand_id
1 'polypeptide(L)'
;MLAIVIFRGPLGSAFGRISEVDIGSNKVLLQQQADMAANTTKAVSGAAASGARISTTPSPAMSSARDSAGSDPAGAVLKAWSAVEDAVRPIAVAAAGVISPTVRDAVNSLISKGLDSSLVPTSASMSALRDVAARKPKSITPATATSFVAAADDLVRLIRAHA
;
A
#
# COMPACT_ATOMS: atom_id res chain seq x y z
N MET A 1 23.29 -12.32 46.29
CA MET A 1 23.26 -10.95 45.78
C MET A 1 23.28 -11.01 44.27
N LEU A 2 22.14 -10.78 43.62
CA LEU A 2 22.00 -10.85 42.18
C LEU A 2 21.95 -9.41 41.66
N ALA A 3 22.99 -9.00 40.91
CA ALA A 3 23.04 -7.68 40.28
C ALA A 3 22.22 -7.69 39.00
N ILE A 4 21.06 -7.04 39.01
CA ILE A 4 20.26 -6.77 37.81
C ILE A 4 20.87 -5.57 37.11
N VAL A 5 21.63 -5.82 36.04
CA VAL A 5 22.12 -4.78 35.14
C VAL A 5 20.96 -4.37 34.23
N ILE A 6 20.35 -3.25 34.56
CA ILE A 6 19.32 -2.63 33.74
C ILE A 6 20.03 -2.00 32.52
N PHE A 7 19.95 -2.69 31.38
CA PHE A 7 20.34 -2.12 30.07
C PHE A 7 19.30 -1.04 29.67
N ARG A 8 19.50 0.17 30.16
CA ARG A 8 18.90 1.37 29.61
C ARG A 8 19.78 1.83 28.44
N GLY A 9 19.71 1.11 27.32
CA GLY A 9 20.34 1.50 26.07
C GLY A 9 19.54 2.60 25.35
N PRO A 10 20.20 3.45 24.56
CA PRO A 10 19.68 4.72 24.04
C PRO A 10 18.79 4.53 22.81
N LEU A 11 17.63 3.94 22.98
CA LEU A 11 16.62 3.90 21.91
C LEU A 11 15.87 5.25 21.76
N GLY A 12 16.03 6.18 22.70
CA GLY A 12 15.35 7.48 22.69
C GLY A 12 16.00 8.52 21.78
N SER A 13 17.27 8.38 21.38
CA SER A 13 17.97 9.38 20.57
C SER A 13 17.86 9.18 19.05
N ALA A 14 17.37 8.04 18.60
CA ALA A 14 17.18 7.78 17.17
C ALA A 14 15.92 8.46 16.60
N PHE A 15 14.92 8.72 17.42
CA PHE A 15 13.66 9.38 16.96
C PHE A 15 13.71 10.91 16.97
N GLY A 16 14.69 11.52 17.62
CA GLY A 16 14.82 12.99 17.71
C GLY A 16 15.55 13.67 16.56
N ARG A 17 16.18 12.91 15.64
CA ARG A 17 16.96 13.45 14.52
C ARG A 17 16.28 13.38 13.15
N ILE A 18 14.99 13.02 13.08
CA ILE A 18 14.24 12.91 11.82
C ILE A 18 13.56 14.24 11.43
N SER A 19 13.78 15.32 12.16
CA SER A 19 13.10 16.60 11.86
C SER A 19 13.80 17.49 10.83
N GLU A 20 14.94 17.08 10.29
CA GLU A 20 15.67 17.85 9.25
C GLU A 20 16.22 16.94 8.16
N VAL A 21 15.41 15.98 7.67
CA VAL A 21 15.79 15.16 6.53
C VAL A 21 15.35 15.87 5.25
N ASP A 22 16.35 16.29 4.52
CA ASP A 22 16.38 16.77 3.16
C ASP A 22 15.19 16.29 2.32
N ILE A 23 14.38 17.24 1.86
CA ILE A 23 13.15 16.99 1.07
C ILE A 23 13.46 16.16 -0.20
N GLY A 24 14.70 16.23 -0.69
CA GLY A 24 15.16 15.46 -1.85
C GLY A 24 15.29 13.97 -1.55
N SER A 25 15.94 13.59 -0.46
CA SER A 25 16.16 12.19 -0.07
C SER A 25 14.86 11.46 0.24
N ASN A 26 13.89 12.14 0.86
CA ASN A 26 12.57 11.56 1.14
C ASN A 26 11.77 11.26 -0.13
N LYS A 27 11.85 12.11 -1.15
CA LYS A 27 11.17 11.86 -2.43
C LYS A 27 11.69 10.63 -3.14
N VAL A 28 13.00 10.41 -3.12
CA VAL A 28 13.64 9.23 -3.72
C VAL A 28 13.20 7.95 -2.98
N LEU A 29 13.16 7.96 -1.66
CA LEU A 29 12.71 6.81 -0.87
C LEU A 29 11.25 6.48 -1.12
N LEU A 30 10.37 7.49 -1.21
CA LEU A 30 8.96 7.29 -1.50
C LEU A 30 8.76 6.75 -2.92
N GLN A 31 9.52 7.24 -3.89
CA GLN A 31 9.52 6.70 -5.26
C GLN A 31 9.94 5.23 -5.27
N GLN A 32 11.07 4.90 -4.66
CA GLN A 32 11.54 3.53 -4.57
C GLN A 32 10.52 2.59 -3.90
N GLN A 33 9.86 3.06 -2.86
CA GLN A 33 8.82 2.31 -2.17
C GLN A 33 7.59 2.07 -3.06
N ALA A 34 7.17 3.07 -3.83
CA ALA A 34 6.08 2.95 -4.80
C ALA A 34 6.44 1.99 -5.94
N ASP A 35 7.67 2.07 -6.46
CA ASP A 35 8.16 1.21 -7.54
C ASP A 35 8.29 -0.25 -7.07
N MET A 36 8.77 -0.49 -5.85
CA MET A 36 8.80 -1.84 -5.27
C MET A 36 7.39 -2.41 -5.12
N ALA A 37 6.44 -1.62 -4.66
CA ALA A 37 5.05 -2.05 -4.56
C ALA A 37 4.48 -2.41 -5.95
N ALA A 38 4.70 -1.57 -6.95
CA ALA A 38 4.25 -1.81 -8.32
C ALA A 38 4.88 -3.07 -8.93
N ASN A 39 6.17 -3.28 -8.73
CA ASN A 39 6.87 -4.47 -9.23
C ASN A 39 6.36 -5.75 -8.56
N THR A 40 6.14 -5.72 -7.24
CA THR A 40 5.64 -6.89 -6.51
C THR A 40 4.21 -7.24 -6.93
N THR A 41 3.29 -6.27 -6.98
CA THR A 41 1.90 -6.51 -7.38
C THR A 41 1.82 -6.99 -8.82
N LYS A 42 2.64 -6.43 -9.73
CA LYS A 42 2.72 -6.85 -11.13
C LYS A 42 3.24 -8.29 -11.26
N ALA A 43 4.28 -8.67 -10.51
CA ALA A 43 4.83 -10.03 -10.53
C ALA A 43 3.79 -11.05 -10.07
N VAL A 44 3.08 -10.77 -8.97
CA VAL A 44 2.01 -11.62 -8.45
C VAL A 44 0.82 -11.69 -9.41
N SER A 45 0.41 -10.55 -9.99
CA SER A 45 -0.66 -10.51 -11.00
C SER A 45 -0.31 -11.32 -12.25
N GLY A 46 0.94 -11.26 -12.70
CA GLY A 46 1.42 -12.04 -13.84
C GLY A 46 1.37 -13.54 -13.58
N ALA A 47 1.71 -13.98 -12.37
CA ALA A 47 1.63 -15.39 -11.96
C ALA A 47 0.16 -15.86 -11.85
N ALA A 48 -0.73 -15.02 -11.30
CA ALA A 48 -2.15 -15.33 -11.16
C ALA A 48 -2.90 -15.36 -12.51
N ALA A 49 -2.50 -14.53 -13.48
CA ALA A 49 -3.13 -14.46 -14.80
C ALA A 49 -3.02 -15.75 -15.63
N SER A 50 -2.11 -16.66 -15.25
CA SER A 50 -1.96 -17.95 -15.90
C SER A 50 -3.14 -18.93 -15.65
N GLY A 51 -4.02 -18.63 -14.68
CA GLY A 51 -5.11 -19.54 -14.27
C GLY A 51 -6.51 -18.96 -14.15
N ALA A 52 -6.68 -17.64 -14.15
CA ALA A 52 -7.99 -17.02 -13.96
C ALA A 52 -8.24 -15.90 -14.97
N ARG A 53 -9.48 -15.78 -15.49
CA ARG A 53 -9.92 -14.63 -16.28
C ARG A 53 -10.06 -13.42 -15.35
N ILE A 54 -8.96 -12.69 -15.14
CA ILE A 54 -9.01 -11.45 -14.38
C ILE A 54 -9.65 -10.39 -15.26
N SER A 55 -10.73 -9.78 -14.76
CA SER A 55 -11.42 -8.69 -15.44
C SER A 55 -10.46 -7.51 -15.63
N THR A 56 -10.14 -7.14 -16.87
CA THR A 56 -9.15 -6.12 -17.21
C THR A 56 -9.70 -4.69 -17.15
N THR A 57 -11.00 -4.53 -16.88
CA THR A 57 -11.62 -3.21 -16.85
C THR A 57 -11.28 -2.48 -15.55
N PRO A 58 -10.55 -1.35 -15.61
CA PRO A 58 -10.28 -0.53 -14.44
C PRO A 58 -11.57 -0.04 -13.80
N SER A 59 -11.59 0.08 -12.48
CA SER A 59 -12.72 0.74 -11.83
C SER A 59 -12.72 2.25 -12.16
N PRO A 60 -13.89 2.92 -12.18
CA PRO A 60 -13.96 4.37 -12.41
C PRO A 60 -13.05 5.17 -11.48
N ALA A 61 -12.89 4.73 -10.22
CA ALA A 61 -11.99 5.36 -9.26
C ALA A 61 -10.52 5.25 -9.68
N MET A 62 -10.09 4.10 -10.24
CA MET A 62 -8.73 3.92 -10.75
C MET A 62 -8.46 4.75 -12.00
N SER A 63 -9.44 4.89 -12.90
CA SER A 63 -9.32 5.78 -14.07
C SER A 63 -9.12 7.22 -13.60
N SER A 64 -9.97 7.72 -12.69
CA SER A 64 -9.84 9.08 -12.13
C SER A 64 -8.52 9.29 -11.38
N ALA A 65 -8.00 8.29 -10.67
CA ALA A 65 -6.71 8.37 -10.02
C ALA A 65 -5.56 8.50 -11.04
N ARG A 66 -5.59 7.73 -12.12
CA ARG A 66 -4.60 7.83 -13.22
C ARG A 66 -4.59 9.20 -13.85
N ASP A 67 -5.76 9.72 -14.19
CA ASP A 67 -5.90 11.03 -14.84
C ASP A 67 -5.38 12.17 -13.98
N SER A 68 -5.54 12.05 -12.65
CA SER A 68 -5.08 13.07 -11.69
C SER A 68 -3.62 12.92 -11.26
N ALA A 69 -2.93 11.82 -11.57
CA ALA A 69 -1.57 11.56 -11.06
C ALA A 69 -0.53 12.63 -11.45
N GLY A 70 -0.71 13.28 -12.61
CA GLY A 70 0.16 14.37 -13.07
C GLY A 70 -0.11 15.71 -12.41
N SER A 71 -1.37 16.06 -12.22
CA SER A 71 -1.81 17.38 -11.74
C SER A 71 -2.03 17.44 -10.22
N ASP A 72 -2.48 16.34 -9.61
CA ASP A 72 -2.70 16.19 -8.17
C ASP A 72 -2.18 14.81 -7.70
N PRO A 73 -0.84 14.66 -7.56
CA PRO A 73 -0.25 13.37 -7.22
C PRO A 73 -0.74 12.81 -5.88
N ALA A 74 -0.89 13.65 -4.87
CA ALA A 74 -1.35 13.22 -3.56
C ALA A 74 -2.83 12.78 -3.60
N GLY A 75 -3.68 13.54 -4.26
CA GLY A 75 -5.07 13.18 -4.47
C GLY A 75 -5.23 11.89 -5.27
N ALA A 76 -4.36 11.64 -6.25
CA ALA A 76 -4.35 10.38 -7.00
C ALA A 76 -4.05 9.17 -6.10
N VAL A 77 -3.06 9.29 -5.19
CA VAL A 77 -2.74 8.25 -4.21
C VAL A 77 -3.95 7.97 -3.30
N LEU A 78 -4.59 9.02 -2.78
CA LEU A 78 -5.75 8.87 -1.89
C LEU A 78 -6.95 8.22 -2.60
N LYS A 79 -7.24 8.62 -3.84
CA LYS A 79 -8.30 8.01 -4.67
C LYS A 79 -8.03 6.54 -4.96
N ALA A 80 -6.80 6.20 -5.35
CA ALA A 80 -6.41 4.82 -5.63
C ALA A 80 -6.51 3.95 -4.38
N TRP A 81 -6.10 4.47 -3.22
CA TRP A 81 -6.24 3.75 -1.96
C TRP A 81 -7.70 3.52 -1.56
N SER A 82 -8.56 4.51 -1.73
CA SER A 82 -10.01 4.34 -1.49
C SER A 82 -10.59 3.19 -2.33
N ALA A 83 -10.16 3.03 -3.57
CA ALA A 83 -10.60 1.91 -4.41
C ALA A 83 -10.09 0.55 -3.89
N VAL A 84 -8.91 0.49 -3.25
CA VAL A 84 -8.42 -0.71 -2.55
C VAL A 84 -9.29 -1.00 -1.33
N GLU A 85 -9.58 0.02 -0.51
CA GLU A 85 -10.45 -0.12 0.67
C GLU A 85 -11.86 -0.60 0.29
N ASP A 86 -12.43 -0.08 -0.80
CA ASP A 86 -13.73 -0.53 -1.31
C ASP A 86 -13.69 -1.99 -1.81
N ALA A 87 -12.60 -2.42 -2.41
CA ALA A 87 -12.45 -3.79 -2.87
C ALA A 87 -12.32 -4.81 -1.73
N VAL A 88 -11.68 -4.44 -0.62
CA VAL A 88 -11.50 -5.33 0.53
C VAL A 88 -12.71 -5.36 1.47
N ARG A 89 -13.52 -4.34 1.47
CA ARG A 89 -14.66 -4.19 2.41
C ARG A 89 -15.58 -5.41 2.46
N PRO A 90 -16.08 -5.97 1.34
CA PRO A 90 -16.97 -7.15 1.39
C PRO A 90 -16.27 -8.39 1.95
N ILE A 91 -14.98 -8.56 1.69
CA ILE A 91 -14.20 -9.73 2.13
C ILE A 91 -14.00 -9.68 3.65
N ALA A 92 -13.66 -8.54 4.13
CA ALA A 92 -13.34 -8.32 5.51
C ALA A 92 -14.55 -8.38 6.43
N VAL A 93 -15.72 -7.93 5.97
CA VAL A 93 -17.00 -8.12 6.65
C VAL A 93 -17.36 -9.62 6.72
N ALA A 94 -17.14 -10.36 5.65
CA ALA A 94 -17.42 -11.80 5.59
C ALA A 94 -16.48 -12.64 6.48
N ALA A 95 -15.20 -12.24 6.58
CA ALA A 95 -14.18 -13.04 7.26
C ALA A 95 -14.12 -12.83 8.78
N ALA A 96 -14.41 -11.64 9.28
CA ALA A 96 -14.09 -11.27 10.66
C ALA A 96 -15.30 -10.87 11.52
N GLY A 97 -16.48 -10.64 10.95
CA GLY A 97 -17.59 -10.03 11.70
C GLY A 97 -17.23 -8.66 12.33
N VAL A 98 -16.09 -8.08 11.94
CA VAL A 98 -15.51 -6.86 12.50
C VAL A 98 -16.08 -5.65 11.79
N ILE A 99 -16.49 -4.65 12.55
CA ILE A 99 -17.16 -3.44 12.06
C ILE A 99 -16.25 -2.54 11.21
N SER A 100 -14.92 -2.67 11.32
CA SER A 100 -13.95 -1.88 10.57
C SER A 100 -12.69 -2.70 10.23
N PRO A 101 -12.77 -3.58 9.24
CA PRO A 101 -11.63 -4.37 8.81
C PRO A 101 -10.61 -3.52 8.04
N THR A 102 -9.33 -3.77 8.30
CA THR A 102 -8.25 -3.10 7.58
C THR A 102 -7.94 -3.84 6.26
N VAL A 103 -7.29 -3.14 5.32
CA VAL A 103 -6.76 -3.78 4.09
C VAL A 103 -5.84 -4.94 4.43
N ARG A 104 -5.05 -4.83 5.51
CA ARG A 104 -4.16 -5.88 6.00
C ARG A 104 -4.93 -7.14 6.43
N ASP A 105 -6.04 -6.98 7.14
CA ASP A 105 -6.85 -8.12 7.60
C ASP A 105 -7.47 -8.87 6.43
N ALA A 106 -7.95 -8.14 5.42
CA ALA A 106 -8.47 -8.73 4.20
C ALA A 106 -7.39 -9.48 3.42
N VAL A 107 -6.19 -8.88 3.25
CA VAL A 107 -5.05 -9.54 2.59
C VAL A 107 -4.66 -10.81 3.33
N ASN A 108 -4.56 -10.78 4.67
CA ASN A 108 -4.27 -11.95 5.48
C ASN A 108 -5.34 -13.06 5.32
N SER A 109 -6.62 -12.70 5.26
CA SER A 109 -7.71 -13.64 5.01
C SER A 109 -7.59 -14.29 3.61
N LEU A 110 -7.17 -13.53 2.60
CA LEU A 110 -7.01 -14.04 1.24
C LEU A 110 -5.78 -14.94 1.07
N ILE A 111 -4.74 -14.79 1.91
CA ILE A 111 -3.58 -15.69 1.91
C ILE A 111 -4.01 -17.13 2.19
N SER A 112 -4.96 -17.35 3.09
CA SER A 112 -5.52 -18.68 3.34
C SER A 112 -6.26 -19.28 2.12
N LYS A 113 -6.65 -18.43 1.16
CA LYS A 113 -7.28 -18.80 -0.12
C LYS A 113 -6.29 -18.85 -1.30
N GLY A 114 -4.97 -18.74 -1.04
CA GLY A 114 -3.93 -18.87 -2.06
C GLY A 114 -3.35 -17.54 -2.57
N LEU A 115 -3.70 -16.40 -1.97
CA LEU A 115 -3.05 -15.13 -2.29
C LEU A 115 -1.59 -15.14 -1.81
N ASP A 116 -0.67 -14.57 -2.59
CA ASP A 116 0.75 -14.53 -2.27
C ASP A 116 1.02 -13.69 -1.01
N SER A 117 1.79 -14.25 -0.07
CA SER A 117 2.13 -13.61 1.20
C SER A 117 3.00 -12.35 1.06
N SER A 118 3.69 -12.17 -0.06
CA SER A 118 4.47 -10.95 -0.36
C SER A 118 3.60 -9.69 -0.45
N LEU A 119 2.29 -9.86 -0.61
CA LEU A 119 1.34 -8.75 -0.63
C LEU A 119 1.07 -8.14 0.76
N VAL A 120 1.42 -8.82 1.86
CA VAL A 120 1.30 -8.24 3.22
C VAL A 120 2.24 -7.06 3.42
N PRO A 121 3.56 -7.20 3.24
CA PRO A 121 4.46 -6.06 3.35
C PRO A 121 4.17 -5.00 2.27
N THR A 122 3.74 -5.41 1.08
CA THR A 122 3.37 -4.49 -0.01
C THR A 122 2.18 -3.61 0.38
N SER A 123 1.10 -4.18 0.91
CA SER A 123 -0.07 -3.43 1.37
C SER A 123 0.26 -2.50 2.54
N ALA A 124 1.16 -2.92 3.44
CA ALA A 124 1.64 -2.07 4.54
C ALA A 124 2.43 -0.86 4.01
N SER A 125 3.32 -1.06 3.04
CA SER A 125 4.07 0.02 2.38
C SER A 125 3.16 1.00 1.65
N MET A 126 2.15 0.50 0.96
CA MET A 126 1.14 1.33 0.30
C MET A 126 0.31 2.15 1.30
N SER A 127 -0.07 1.56 2.43
CA SER A 127 -0.75 2.28 3.52
C SER A 127 0.12 3.41 4.08
N ALA A 128 1.41 3.18 4.27
CA ALA A 128 2.35 4.20 4.72
C ALA A 128 2.48 5.35 3.71
N LEU A 129 2.56 5.04 2.40
CA LEU A 129 2.58 6.06 1.33
C LEU A 129 1.28 6.88 1.31
N ARG A 130 0.13 6.26 1.50
CA ARG A 130 -1.16 6.96 1.63
C ARG A 130 -1.14 7.93 2.80
N ASP A 131 -0.59 7.52 3.96
CA ASP A 131 -0.48 8.37 5.13
C ASP A 131 0.45 9.57 4.88
N VAL A 132 1.53 9.38 4.11
CA VAL A 132 2.39 10.50 3.67
C VAL A 132 1.62 11.42 2.72
N ALA A 133 0.87 10.89 1.76
CA ALA A 133 0.05 11.69 0.84
C ALA A 133 -0.96 12.57 1.59
N ALA A 134 -1.60 12.02 2.63
CA ALA A 134 -2.55 12.76 3.45
C ALA A 134 -1.91 13.87 4.30
N ARG A 135 -0.73 13.61 4.88
CA ARG A 135 -0.08 14.54 5.83
C ARG A 135 0.90 15.49 5.16
N LYS A 136 1.56 15.07 4.09
CA LYS A 136 2.62 15.80 3.38
C LYS A 136 2.42 15.73 1.87
N PRO A 137 1.33 16.29 1.31
CA PRO A 137 0.98 16.12 -0.11
C PRO A 137 2.10 16.58 -1.07
N LYS A 138 2.85 17.61 -0.70
CA LYS A 138 3.98 18.14 -1.50
C LYS A 138 5.17 17.17 -1.62
N SER A 139 5.21 16.12 -0.80
CA SER A 139 6.27 15.09 -0.88
C SER A 139 5.98 14.04 -1.94
N ILE A 140 4.75 13.94 -2.44
CA ILE A 140 4.37 12.98 -3.47
C ILE A 140 4.66 13.58 -4.84
N THR A 141 5.47 12.87 -5.63
CA THR A 141 5.76 13.27 -7.02
C THR A 141 4.77 12.61 -7.99
N PRO A 142 4.58 13.15 -9.20
CA PRO A 142 3.77 12.49 -10.24
C PRO A 142 4.22 11.05 -10.53
N ALA A 143 5.53 10.79 -10.54
CA ALA A 143 6.07 9.45 -10.74
C ALA A 143 5.68 8.51 -9.59
N THR A 144 5.82 8.94 -8.33
CA THR A 144 5.39 8.19 -7.14
C THR A 144 3.89 7.86 -7.21
N ALA A 145 3.06 8.83 -7.60
CA ALA A 145 1.62 8.63 -7.74
C ALA A 145 1.29 7.63 -8.85
N THR A 146 1.96 7.71 -9.99
CA THR A 146 1.77 6.78 -11.11
C THR A 146 2.10 5.34 -10.71
N SER A 147 3.26 5.11 -10.08
CA SER A 147 3.65 3.79 -9.59
C SER A 147 2.68 3.28 -8.52
N PHE A 148 2.23 4.14 -7.61
CA PHE A 148 1.24 3.78 -6.59
C PHE A 148 -0.10 3.38 -7.20
N VAL A 149 -0.62 4.15 -8.16
CA VAL A 149 -1.90 3.85 -8.84
C VAL A 149 -1.82 2.53 -9.59
N ALA A 150 -0.69 2.23 -10.25
CA ALA A 150 -0.47 0.95 -10.90
C ALA A 150 -0.50 -0.22 -9.90
N ALA A 151 0.23 -0.08 -8.78
CA ALA A 151 0.24 -1.07 -7.71
C ALA A 151 -1.16 -1.30 -7.10
N ALA A 152 -1.91 -0.23 -6.88
CA ALA A 152 -3.27 -0.30 -6.35
C ALA A 152 -4.24 -1.00 -7.31
N ASP A 153 -4.13 -0.73 -8.61
CA ASP A 153 -4.96 -1.37 -9.63
C ASP A 153 -4.69 -2.90 -9.69
N ASP A 154 -3.42 -3.29 -9.69
CA ASP A 154 -3.04 -4.70 -9.65
C ASP A 154 -3.51 -5.39 -8.35
N LEU A 155 -3.37 -4.71 -7.21
CA LEU A 155 -3.83 -5.23 -5.92
C LEU A 155 -5.36 -5.42 -5.91
N VAL A 156 -6.14 -4.46 -6.43
CA VAL A 156 -7.60 -4.58 -6.55
C VAL A 156 -8.00 -5.77 -7.42
N ARG A 157 -7.29 -5.99 -8.53
CA ARG A 157 -7.54 -7.15 -9.41
C ARG A 157 -7.27 -8.47 -8.69
N LEU A 158 -6.15 -8.57 -7.98
CA LEU A 158 -5.78 -9.76 -7.20
C LEU A 158 -6.81 -10.04 -6.10
N ILE A 159 -7.24 -9.03 -5.36
CA ILE A 159 -8.27 -9.14 -4.34
C ILE A 159 -9.56 -9.68 -4.94
N ARG A 160 -10.02 -9.12 -6.05
CA ARG A 160 -11.27 -9.56 -6.72
C ARG A 160 -11.17 -10.96 -7.30
N ALA A 161 -9.99 -11.39 -7.71
CA ALA A 161 -9.78 -12.74 -8.24
C ALA A 161 -9.81 -13.82 -7.16
N HIS A 162 -9.57 -13.47 -5.89
CA HIS A 162 -9.51 -14.41 -4.75
C HIS A 162 -10.70 -14.24 -3.77
N ALA A 163 -11.56 -13.24 -4.01
CA ALA A 163 -12.76 -13.03 -3.21
C ALA A 163 -13.84 -14.06 -3.52
#